data_b21fc2f6bdacc5d1221bd203cb21a5a8
#
_entry.id   b21fc2f6bdacc5d1221bd203cb21a5a8
#
_cell.length_a   1.000
_cell.length_b   1.000
_cell.length_c   1.000
_cell.angle_alpha   90.00
_cell.angle_beta   90.00
_cell.angle_gamma   90.00
#
_symmetry.space_group_name_H-M   'P 1'
#
loop_
_entity.id
_entity.type
_entity.pdbx_description
1 polymer ?
#
loop_
_entity_poly.entity_id
_entity_poly.type
_entity_poly.pdbx_seq_one_letter_code
_entity_poly.pdbx_strand_id
1 'polypeptide(L)'
;MKVSTKYFNQTQIDTFGKMNKEIQKVQERISSGRNIVRASDDPVTAVKLSAAKEQRNLLDRFERNADAAYRRLNMAENALTQSINTITRIGELAVQAANGSYGPGEREAIAMEAEQLIKHMVELANTQDAQGQSIFSGYKTDKKAFELTKDGQINYNGDRGQTFLQVSENMQVLNGLDGESVFGRVQTDGGPKSIFTMLEGMKRAILNGSILNTEGNSTGVAELEFSLPRDPLEITFSLTGSAGTTRIT
;
A
#
# COMPACT_ATOMS: atom_id res chain seq x y z
N MET A 1 -22.37 34.41 78.51
CA MET A 1 -21.16 34.69 77.69
C MET A 1 -20.30 33.44 77.31
N LYS A 2 -20.42 32.33 77.99
CA LYS A 2 -19.59 31.10 77.62
C LYS A 2 -19.93 30.45 76.30
N VAL A 3 -21.18 30.54 75.81
CA VAL A 3 -21.62 29.95 74.54
C VAL A 3 -21.03 30.67 73.31
N SER A 4 -20.87 31.98 73.35
CA SER A 4 -20.29 32.83 72.27
C SER A 4 -18.82 32.50 72.01
N THR A 5 -18.01 32.28 73.11
CA THR A 5 -16.58 31.97 72.97
C THR A 5 -16.33 30.59 72.37
N LYS A 6 -17.19 29.60 72.76
CA LYS A 6 -17.07 28.26 72.18
C LYS A 6 -17.42 28.26 70.70
N TYR A 7 -18.49 28.96 70.31
CA TYR A 7 -18.88 29.07 68.92
C TYR A 7 -17.81 29.80 68.07
N PHE A 8 -17.21 30.89 68.60
CA PHE A 8 -16.11 31.58 67.98
C PHE A 8 -14.90 30.68 67.76
N ASN A 9 -14.48 29.97 68.80
CA ASN A 9 -13.33 29.02 68.67
C ASN A 9 -13.62 27.92 67.66
N GLN A 10 -14.83 27.35 67.63
CA GLN A 10 -15.21 26.32 66.69
C GLN A 10 -15.16 26.87 65.21
N THR A 11 -15.68 28.08 65.01
CA THR A 11 -15.65 28.77 63.71
C THR A 11 -14.20 29.02 63.24
N GLN A 12 -13.32 29.40 64.15
CA GLN A 12 -11.89 29.57 63.82
C GLN A 12 -11.21 28.27 63.45
N ILE A 13 -11.46 27.17 64.19
CA ILE A 13 -10.93 25.84 63.85
C ILE A 13 -11.42 25.36 62.45
N ASP A 14 -12.72 25.57 62.19
CA ASP A 14 -13.30 25.20 60.87
C ASP A 14 -12.70 26.05 59.75
N THR A 15 -12.43 27.33 59.99
CA THR A 15 -11.78 28.24 59.05
C THR A 15 -10.34 27.81 58.77
N PHE A 16 -9.56 27.50 59.79
CA PHE A 16 -8.20 26.98 59.65
C PHE A 16 -8.19 25.61 58.92
N GLY A 17 -9.16 24.75 59.19
CA GLY A 17 -9.33 23.49 58.46
C GLY A 17 -9.61 23.69 56.99
N LYS A 18 -10.44 24.67 56.63
CA LYS A 18 -10.72 25.04 55.23
C LYS A 18 -9.47 25.62 54.54
N MET A 19 -8.78 26.55 55.20
CA MET A 19 -7.51 27.13 54.67
C MET A 19 -6.44 26.08 54.42
N ASN A 20 -6.24 25.14 55.34
CA ASN A 20 -5.28 24.04 55.13
C ASN A 20 -5.65 23.16 53.91
N LYS A 21 -6.93 22.86 53.70
CA LYS A 21 -7.41 22.12 52.54
C LYS A 21 -7.17 22.91 51.22
N GLU A 22 -7.38 24.21 51.23
CA GLU A 22 -7.10 25.08 50.06
C GLU A 22 -5.62 25.13 49.74
N ILE A 23 -4.75 25.26 50.77
CA ILE A 23 -3.30 25.23 50.60
C ILE A 23 -2.85 23.90 49.99
N GLN A 24 -3.33 22.76 50.51
CA GLN A 24 -3.02 21.44 49.96
C GLN A 24 -3.47 21.33 48.48
N LYS A 25 -4.64 21.83 48.14
CA LYS A 25 -5.18 21.84 46.80
C LYS A 25 -4.33 22.66 45.85
N VAL A 26 -3.88 23.84 46.28
CA VAL A 26 -2.97 24.69 45.50
C VAL A 26 -1.61 24.01 45.32
N GLN A 27 -1.04 23.40 46.36
CA GLN A 27 0.20 22.66 46.27
C GLN A 27 0.08 21.48 45.29
N GLU A 28 -1.02 20.73 45.30
CA GLU A 28 -1.30 19.62 44.35
C GLU A 28 -1.40 20.13 42.91
N ARG A 29 -2.02 21.28 42.68
CA ARG A 29 -2.07 21.95 41.35
C ARG A 29 -0.67 22.36 40.86
N ILE A 30 0.13 22.99 41.72
CA ILE A 30 1.49 23.41 41.39
C ILE A 30 2.37 22.18 41.10
N SER A 31 2.32 21.17 41.96
CA SER A 31 3.10 19.94 41.79
C SER A 31 2.73 19.14 40.54
N SER A 32 1.44 19.08 40.24
CA SER A 32 0.95 18.36 39.04
C SER A 32 1.06 19.16 37.72
N GLY A 33 1.26 20.49 37.82
CA GLY A 33 1.19 21.42 36.67
C GLY A 33 -0.19 21.49 36.02
N ARG A 34 -1.23 20.99 36.70
CA ARG A 34 -2.60 20.91 36.18
C ARG A 34 -3.52 21.82 36.98
N ASN A 35 -4.33 22.61 36.29
CA ASN A 35 -5.31 23.48 36.94
C ASN A 35 -6.47 22.69 37.55
N ILE A 36 -6.84 21.57 36.91
CA ILE A 36 -7.86 20.64 37.39
C ILE A 36 -7.20 19.30 37.69
N VAL A 37 -7.20 18.91 38.95
CA VAL A 37 -6.63 17.64 39.39
C VAL A 37 -7.74 16.59 39.54
N ARG A 38 -8.91 16.99 40.01
CA ARG A 38 -10.06 16.12 40.22
C ARG A 38 -11.27 16.64 39.47
N ALA A 39 -12.06 15.75 38.87
CA ALA A 39 -13.32 16.10 38.16
C ALA A 39 -14.32 16.82 39.09
N SER A 40 -14.26 16.58 40.40
CA SER A 40 -15.09 17.24 41.41
C SER A 40 -14.75 18.73 41.63
N ASP A 41 -13.55 19.19 41.20
CA ASP A 41 -13.11 20.56 41.42
C ASP A 41 -13.80 21.54 40.48
N ASP A 42 -13.98 21.10 39.22
CA ASP A 42 -14.74 21.83 38.20
C ASP A 42 -15.33 20.83 37.20
N PRO A 43 -16.58 20.38 37.43
CA PRO A 43 -17.22 19.37 36.59
C PRO A 43 -17.39 19.81 35.13
N VAL A 44 -17.66 21.11 34.90
CA VAL A 44 -17.88 21.64 33.55
C VAL A 44 -16.61 21.61 32.74
N THR A 45 -15.51 22.10 33.34
CA THR A 45 -14.21 22.07 32.67
C THR A 45 -13.66 20.64 32.55
N ALA A 46 -13.95 19.75 33.49
CA ALA A 46 -13.59 18.33 33.41
C ALA A 46 -14.27 17.64 32.22
N VAL A 47 -15.55 17.90 31.95
CA VAL A 47 -16.25 17.39 30.77
C VAL A 47 -15.63 17.94 29.48
N LYS A 48 -15.37 19.24 29.38
CA LYS A 48 -14.70 19.84 28.23
C LYS A 48 -13.30 19.25 28.00
N LEU A 49 -12.54 19.05 29.06
CA LEU A 49 -11.23 18.44 28.99
C LEU A 49 -11.28 16.97 28.51
N SER A 50 -12.27 16.20 28.97
CA SER A 50 -12.51 14.84 28.49
C SER A 50 -12.84 14.82 26.99
N ALA A 51 -13.76 15.67 26.54
CA ALA A 51 -14.10 15.80 25.12
C ALA A 51 -12.88 16.19 24.27
N ALA A 52 -12.08 17.17 24.74
CA ALA A 52 -10.86 17.59 24.04
C ALA A 52 -9.81 16.46 23.99
N LYS A 53 -9.66 15.65 25.06
CA LYS A 53 -8.78 14.48 25.06
C LYS A 53 -9.25 13.39 24.09
N GLU A 54 -10.55 13.16 24.04
CA GLU A 54 -11.14 12.19 23.10
C GLU A 54 -10.91 12.64 21.65
N GLN A 55 -11.15 13.91 21.36
CA GLN A 55 -10.88 14.49 20.05
C GLN A 55 -9.39 14.37 19.67
N ARG A 56 -8.48 14.67 20.60
CA ARG A 56 -7.04 14.49 20.37
C ARG A 56 -6.68 13.04 20.09
N ASN A 57 -7.19 12.10 20.88
CA ASN A 57 -6.93 10.67 20.67
C ASN A 57 -7.46 10.18 19.31
N LEU A 58 -8.58 10.76 18.85
CA LEU A 58 -9.14 10.50 17.53
C LEU A 58 -8.20 11.00 16.42
N LEU A 59 -7.71 12.23 16.53
CA LEU A 59 -6.75 12.82 15.59
C LEU A 59 -5.43 12.03 15.57
N ASP A 60 -4.88 11.68 16.75
CA ASP A 60 -3.67 10.85 16.88
C ASP A 60 -3.85 9.47 16.20
N ARG A 61 -5.07 8.91 16.21
CA ARG A 61 -5.39 7.69 15.49
C ARG A 61 -5.43 7.91 13.98
N PHE A 62 -6.04 9.00 13.53
CA PHE A 62 -6.07 9.35 12.11
C PHE A 62 -4.66 9.57 11.54
N GLU A 63 -3.80 10.27 12.29
CA GLU A 63 -2.40 10.46 11.93
C GLU A 63 -1.67 9.12 11.76
N ARG A 64 -1.77 8.23 12.76
CA ARG A 64 -1.17 6.89 12.64
C ARG A 64 -1.70 6.08 11.47
N ASN A 65 -3.00 6.17 11.17
CA ASN A 65 -3.59 5.51 10.03
C ASN A 65 -3.08 6.09 8.71
N ALA A 66 -2.98 7.42 8.62
CA ALA A 66 -2.43 8.10 7.44
C ALA A 66 -0.98 7.69 7.19
N ASP A 67 -0.15 7.68 8.24
CA ASP A 67 1.24 7.23 8.16
C ASP A 67 1.36 5.76 7.73
N ALA A 68 0.49 4.89 8.24
CA ALA A 68 0.47 3.48 7.87
C ALA A 68 0.09 3.30 6.39
N ALA A 69 -0.95 4.00 5.94
CA ALA A 69 -1.37 3.99 4.54
C ALA A 69 -0.27 4.53 3.62
N TYR A 70 0.33 5.67 3.98
CA TYR A 70 1.42 6.28 3.22
C TYR A 70 2.61 5.33 3.03
N ARG A 71 3.07 4.69 4.11
CA ARG A 71 4.18 3.71 4.01
C ARG A 71 3.83 2.54 3.10
N ARG A 72 2.62 1.99 3.22
CA ARG A 72 2.18 0.84 2.44
C ARG A 72 2.01 1.19 0.97
N LEU A 73 1.43 2.36 0.66
CA LEU A 73 1.28 2.84 -0.71
C LEU A 73 2.63 3.14 -1.37
N ASN A 74 3.60 3.72 -0.64
CA ASN A 74 4.96 3.89 -1.15
C ASN A 74 5.65 2.56 -1.47
N MET A 75 5.45 1.52 -0.65
CA MET A 75 5.98 0.19 -0.95
C MET A 75 5.33 -0.38 -2.22
N ALA A 76 4.01 -0.19 -2.38
CA ALA A 76 3.30 -0.62 -3.58
C ALA A 76 3.80 0.13 -4.82
N GLU A 77 3.95 1.45 -4.75
CA GLU A 77 4.47 2.29 -5.83
C GLU A 77 5.88 1.86 -6.25
N ASN A 78 6.77 1.62 -5.28
CA ASN A 78 8.11 1.14 -5.56
C ASN A 78 8.11 -0.24 -6.24
N ALA A 79 7.27 -1.17 -5.76
CA ALA A 79 7.12 -2.48 -6.37
C ALA A 79 6.57 -2.39 -7.80
N LEU A 80 5.58 -1.54 -8.04
CA LEU A 80 5.00 -1.31 -9.36
C LEU A 80 5.99 -0.64 -10.31
N THR A 81 6.75 0.36 -9.85
CA THR A 81 7.80 1.01 -10.65
C THR A 81 8.88 0.02 -11.07
N GLN A 82 9.34 -0.83 -10.14
CA GLN A 82 10.30 -1.88 -10.47
C GLN A 82 9.71 -2.93 -11.41
N SER A 83 8.42 -3.24 -11.26
CA SER A 83 7.68 -4.14 -12.15
C SER A 83 7.65 -3.60 -13.59
N ILE A 84 7.36 -2.31 -13.77
CA ILE A 84 7.38 -1.64 -15.08
C ILE A 84 8.78 -1.73 -15.70
N ASN A 85 9.83 -1.41 -14.95
CA ASN A 85 11.22 -1.51 -15.42
C ASN A 85 11.57 -2.94 -15.84
N THR A 86 11.14 -3.92 -15.07
CA THR A 86 11.37 -5.35 -15.36
C THR A 86 10.66 -5.78 -16.64
N ILE A 87 9.40 -5.37 -16.83
CA ILE A 87 8.62 -5.66 -18.04
C ILE A 87 9.29 -5.00 -19.26
N THR A 88 9.68 -3.74 -19.14
CA THR A 88 10.42 -3.02 -20.21
C THR A 88 11.69 -3.77 -20.60
N ARG A 89 12.46 -4.24 -19.62
CA ARG A 89 13.68 -5.03 -19.88
C ARG A 89 13.38 -6.34 -20.59
N ILE A 90 12.32 -7.05 -20.21
CA ILE A 90 11.89 -8.27 -20.91
C ILE A 90 11.47 -7.95 -22.34
N GLY A 91 10.81 -6.83 -22.57
CA GLY A 91 10.48 -6.32 -23.90
C GLY A 91 11.72 -6.06 -24.78
N GLU A 92 12.71 -5.39 -24.22
CA GLU A 92 14.03 -5.18 -24.90
C GLU A 92 14.68 -6.49 -25.29
N LEU A 93 14.69 -7.48 -24.37
CA LEU A 93 15.24 -8.81 -24.64
C LEU A 93 14.47 -9.53 -25.77
N ALA A 94 13.14 -9.37 -25.80
CA ALA A 94 12.32 -9.93 -26.86
C ALA A 94 12.65 -9.30 -28.22
N VAL A 95 12.78 -7.96 -28.29
CA VAL A 95 13.20 -7.25 -29.52
C VAL A 95 14.61 -7.67 -29.93
N GLN A 96 15.54 -7.81 -28.97
CA GLN A 96 16.89 -8.28 -29.23
C GLN A 96 16.87 -9.71 -29.84
N ALA A 97 16.11 -10.62 -29.26
CA ALA A 97 15.99 -12.01 -29.71
C ALA A 97 15.31 -12.14 -31.10
N ALA A 98 14.50 -11.14 -31.47
CA ALA A 98 13.86 -11.06 -32.80
C ALA A 98 14.84 -10.78 -33.93
N ASN A 99 16.05 -10.31 -33.61
CA ASN A 99 17.09 -10.09 -34.62
C ASN A 99 17.55 -11.44 -35.19
N GLY A 100 17.41 -11.61 -36.51
CA GLY A 100 17.76 -12.83 -37.23
C GLY A 100 19.24 -13.25 -37.15
N SER A 101 20.11 -12.38 -36.62
CA SER A 101 21.55 -12.67 -36.42
C SER A 101 21.82 -13.61 -35.24
N TYR A 102 20.86 -13.74 -34.32
CA TYR A 102 21.01 -14.59 -33.13
C TYR A 102 20.69 -16.06 -33.44
N GLY A 103 21.65 -16.92 -33.15
CA GLY A 103 21.51 -18.36 -33.23
C GLY A 103 20.66 -18.95 -32.07
N PRO A 104 20.32 -20.25 -32.12
CA PRO A 104 19.55 -20.90 -31.05
C PRO A 104 20.17 -20.79 -29.66
N GLY A 105 21.48 -20.92 -29.52
CA GLY A 105 22.18 -20.84 -28.24
C GLY A 105 22.17 -19.44 -27.62
N GLU A 106 22.25 -18.40 -28.46
CA GLU A 106 22.16 -17.00 -28.01
C GLU A 106 20.73 -16.66 -27.58
N ARG A 107 19.73 -17.16 -28.28
CA ARG A 107 18.32 -17.03 -27.88
C ARG A 107 18.03 -17.75 -26.57
N GLU A 108 18.63 -18.92 -26.34
CA GLU A 108 18.51 -19.64 -25.08
C GLU A 108 19.09 -18.80 -23.91
N ALA A 109 20.24 -18.17 -24.11
CA ALA A 109 20.83 -17.28 -23.10
C ALA A 109 19.92 -16.08 -22.78
N ILE A 110 19.33 -15.43 -23.81
CA ILE A 110 18.37 -14.34 -23.65
C ILE A 110 17.11 -14.83 -22.90
N ALA A 111 16.61 -16.02 -23.24
CA ALA A 111 15.45 -16.59 -22.56
C ALA A 111 15.71 -16.93 -21.09
N MET A 112 16.95 -17.34 -20.75
CA MET A 112 17.33 -17.52 -19.34
C MET A 112 17.38 -16.19 -18.57
N GLU A 113 17.86 -15.10 -19.18
CA GLU A 113 17.78 -13.77 -18.58
C GLU A 113 16.33 -13.35 -18.36
N ALA A 114 15.47 -13.53 -19.37
CA ALA A 114 14.03 -13.24 -19.26
C ALA A 114 13.36 -14.08 -18.15
N GLU A 115 13.74 -15.34 -17.98
CA GLU A 115 13.24 -16.19 -16.89
C GLU A 115 13.60 -15.65 -15.49
N GLN A 116 14.84 -15.16 -15.31
CA GLN A 116 15.23 -14.55 -14.04
C GLN A 116 14.43 -13.27 -13.77
N LEU A 117 14.19 -12.46 -14.81
CA LEU A 117 13.36 -11.25 -14.68
C LEU A 117 11.89 -11.60 -14.34
N ILE A 118 11.33 -12.67 -14.91
CA ILE A 118 9.99 -13.15 -14.56
C ILE A 118 9.94 -13.60 -13.10
N LYS A 119 10.95 -14.33 -12.61
CA LYS A 119 11.05 -14.71 -11.19
C LYS A 119 11.13 -13.49 -10.29
N HIS A 120 11.94 -12.50 -10.67
CA HIS A 120 12.01 -11.22 -9.95
C HIS A 120 10.65 -10.49 -9.93
N MET A 121 9.91 -10.51 -11.04
CA MET A 121 8.56 -9.97 -11.12
C MET A 121 7.60 -10.63 -10.12
N VAL A 122 7.70 -11.96 -9.94
CA VAL A 122 6.90 -12.70 -8.92
C VAL A 122 7.29 -12.26 -7.51
N GLU A 123 8.58 -11.98 -7.26
CA GLU A 123 9.03 -11.46 -5.95
C GLU A 123 8.47 -10.07 -5.69
N LEU A 124 8.47 -9.18 -6.69
CA LEU A 124 7.87 -7.86 -6.59
C LEU A 124 6.35 -7.93 -6.33
N ALA A 125 5.66 -8.83 -7.01
CA ALA A 125 4.23 -9.08 -6.80
C ALA A 125 3.92 -9.71 -5.43
N ASN A 126 4.92 -10.26 -4.74
CA ASN A 126 4.85 -10.79 -3.38
C ASN A 126 5.47 -9.86 -2.33
N THR A 127 5.64 -8.58 -2.64
CA THR A 127 6.17 -7.60 -1.68
C THR A 127 5.36 -7.61 -0.40
N GLN A 128 6.05 -7.61 0.74
CA GLN A 128 5.48 -7.61 2.07
C GLN A 128 5.84 -6.33 2.82
N ASP A 129 4.98 -5.93 3.74
CA ASP A 129 5.25 -4.83 4.65
C ASP A 129 6.19 -5.26 5.80
N ALA A 130 6.51 -4.32 6.71
CA ALA A 130 7.38 -4.58 7.86
C ALA A 130 6.80 -5.60 8.87
N GLN A 131 5.51 -5.90 8.78
CA GLN A 131 4.81 -6.90 9.57
C GLN A 131 4.74 -8.27 8.87
N GLY A 132 5.33 -8.39 7.67
CA GLY A 132 5.28 -9.61 6.87
C GLY A 132 3.96 -9.83 6.14
N GLN A 133 3.10 -8.81 6.08
CA GLN A 133 1.83 -8.89 5.37
C GLN A 133 2.01 -8.56 3.90
N SER A 134 1.45 -9.39 3.02
CA SER A 134 1.47 -9.15 1.59
C SER A 134 0.67 -7.90 1.21
N ILE A 135 1.22 -7.09 0.29
CA ILE A 135 0.61 -5.83 -0.15
C ILE A 135 -0.47 -6.08 -1.20
N PHE A 136 -0.28 -7.12 -2.03
CA PHE A 136 -1.11 -7.40 -3.22
C PHE A 136 -2.03 -8.61 -3.06
N SER A 137 -2.27 -9.10 -1.83
CA SER A 137 -3.09 -10.29 -1.60
C SER A 137 -4.56 -10.00 -1.23
N GLY A 138 -4.98 -8.73 -1.25
CA GLY A 138 -6.30 -8.33 -0.79
C GLY A 138 -6.47 -8.47 0.72
N TYR A 139 -7.49 -9.20 1.18
CA TYR A 139 -7.71 -9.49 2.61
C TYR A 139 -6.84 -10.64 3.15
N LYS A 140 -6.30 -11.50 2.28
CA LYS A 140 -5.46 -12.65 2.67
C LYS A 140 -4.00 -12.27 2.85
N THR A 141 -3.73 -11.31 3.72
CA THR A 141 -2.40 -10.71 3.90
C THR A 141 -1.35 -11.66 4.50
N ASP A 142 -1.78 -12.79 5.05
CA ASP A 142 -0.94 -13.84 5.68
C ASP A 142 -0.27 -14.79 4.68
N LYS A 143 -0.64 -14.71 3.39
CA LYS A 143 -0.16 -15.58 2.32
C LYS A 143 0.52 -14.79 1.20
N LYS A 144 1.38 -15.48 0.46
CA LYS A 144 1.92 -14.94 -0.78
C LYS A 144 0.78 -14.71 -1.78
N ALA A 145 0.78 -13.53 -2.41
CA ALA A 145 -0.22 -13.17 -3.41
C ALA A 145 -0.10 -14.05 -4.65
N PHE A 146 1.13 -14.35 -5.09
CA PHE A 146 1.42 -15.14 -6.28
C PHE A 146 2.34 -16.30 -5.96
N GLU A 147 2.03 -17.46 -6.52
CA GLU A 147 2.82 -18.67 -6.32
C GLU A 147 3.14 -19.32 -7.67
N LEU A 148 4.43 -19.62 -7.86
CA LEU A 148 4.90 -20.37 -9.02
C LEU A 148 4.64 -21.86 -8.77
N THR A 149 3.80 -22.48 -9.59
CA THR A 149 3.52 -23.91 -9.54
C THR A 149 4.66 -24.71 -10.17
N LYS A 150 4.69 -26.02 -9.90
CA LYS A 150 5.66 -26.94 -10.48
C LYS A 150 5.62 -27.01 -12.01
N ASP A 151 4.47 -26.68 -12.57
CA ASP A 151 4.22 -26.66 -14.02
C ASP A 151 4.65 -25.33 -14.67
N GLY A 152 5.27 -24.43 -13.90
CA GLY A 152 5.73 -23.12 -14.38
C GLY A 152 4.62 -22.07 -14.50
N GLN A 153 3.40 -22.34 -14.03
CA GLN A 153 2.33 -21.38 -14.01
C GLN A 153 2.36 -20.53 -12.73
N ILE A 154 1.99 -19.26 -12.86
CA ILE A 154 1.93 -18.35 -11.73
C ILE A 154 0.45 -18.12 -11.40
N ASN A 155 0.05 -18.60 -10.22
CA ASN A 155 -1.33 -18.53 -9.75
C ASN A 155 -1.48 -17.44 -8.69
N TYR A 156 -2.60 -16.73 -8.73
CA TYR A 156 -2.99 -15.78 -7.70
C TYR A 156 -3.73 -16.51 -6.57
N ASN A 157 -3.20 -16.41 -5.33
CA ASN A 157 -3.74 -17.04 -4.13
C ASN A 157 -4.45 -16.04 -3.20
N GLY A 158 -4.42 -14.75 -3.56
CA GLY A 158 -5.09 -13.68 -2.83
C GLY A 158 -6.61 -13.69 -3.02
N ASP A 159 -7.21 -12.58 -2.69
CA ASP A 159 -8.61 -12.27 -3.02
C ASP A 159 -8.71 -10.83 -3.56
N ARG A 160 -9.92 -10.44 -3.99
CA ARG A 160 -10.19 -9.10 -4.56
C ARG A 160 -10.58 -8.07 -3.50
N GLY A 161 -10.25 -8.33 -2.24
CA GLY A 161 -10.56 -7.44 -1.14
C GLY A 161 -9.72 -6.16 -1.18
N GLN A 162 -10.37 -5.04 -0.92
CA GLN A 162 -9.72 -3.75 -0.76
C GLN A 162 -9.86 -3.31 0.69
N THR A 163 -8.76 -3.03 1.36
CA THR A 163 -8.75 -2.53 2.73
C THR A 163 -8.62 -1.02 2.72
N PHE A 164 -9.40 -0.37 3.59
CA PHE A 164 -9.40 1.08 3.74
C PHE A 164 -9.02 1.45 5.16
N LEU A 165 -8.24 2.52 5.32
CA LEU A 165 -7.95 3.14 6.60
C LEU A 165 -8.63 4.50 6.70
N GLN A 166 -9.29 4.75 7.82
CA GLN A 166 -9.91 6.02 8.09
C GLN A 166 -8.83 7.02 8.53
N VAL A 167 -8.65 8.10 7.77
CA VAL A 167 -7.64 9.15 7.98
C VAL A 167 -8.26 10.48 8.38
N SER A 168 -9.59 10.57 8.37
CA SER A 168 -10.39 11.70 8.85
C SER A 168 -11.78 11.22 9.21
N GLU A 169 -12.61 12.05 9.82
CA GLU A 169 -14.01 11.72 10.13
C GLU A 169 -14.80 11.26 8.89
N ASN A 170 -14.53 11.86 7.73
CA ASN A 170 -15.26 11.63 6.49
C ASN A 170 -14.37 11.10 5.34
N MET A 171 -13.11 10.75 5.60
CA MET A 171 -12.19 10.31 4.56
C MET A 171 -11.54 8.98 4.89
N GLN A 172 -11.58 8.08 3.94
CA GLN A 172 -10.89 6.79 3.96
C GLN A 172 -9.90 6.73 2.81
N VAL A 173 -8.75 6.12 3.03
CA VAL A 173 -7.70 5.91 2.03
C VAL A 173 -7.52 4.41 1.83
N LEU A 174 -7.35 4.00 0.59
CA LEU A 174 -7.05 2.63 0.22
C LEU A 174 -5.70 2.23 0.85
N ASN A 175 -5.67 1.11 1.54
CA ASN A 175 -4.46 0.60 2.22
C ASN A 175 -3.99 -0.75 1.68
N GLY A 176 -4.79 -1.45 0.89
CA GLY A 176 -4.45 -2.74 0.29
C GLY A 176 -4.90 -2.79 -1.16
N LEU A 177 -4.02 -3.31 -2.01
CA LEU A 177 -4.28 -3.50 -3.42
C LEU A 177 -4.62 -4.96 -3.70
N ASP A 178 -5.50 -5.17 -4.66
CA ASP A 178 -5.80 -6.49 -5.19
C ASP A 178 -4.82 -6.81 -6.33
N GLY A 179 -3.99 -7.83 -6.12
CA GLY A 179 -2.99 -8.25 -7.09
C GLY A 179 -3.58 -8.82 -8.38
N GLU A 180 -4.82 -9.31 -8.34
CA GLU A 180 -5.47 -9.77 -9.55
C GLU A 180 -5.82 -8.61 -10.47
N SER A 181 -6.29 -7.48 -9.95
CA SER A 181 -6.56 -6.28 -10.76
C SER A 181 -5.27 -5.64 -11.30
N VAL A 182 -4.17 -5.71 -10.52
CA VAL A 182 -2.89 -5.11 -10.91
C VAL A 182 -2.10 -5.97 -11.90
N PHE A 183 -1.97 -7.27 -11.64
CA PHE A 183 -1.09 -8.18 -12.40
C PHE A 183 -1.86 -9.26 -13.18
N GLY A 184 -3.08 -9.56 -12.76
CA GLY A 184 -3.84 -10.70 -13.28
C GLY A 184 -4.78 -10.36 -14.44
N ARG A 185 -5.12 -9.10 -14.66
CA ARG A 185 -6.17 -8.67 -15.60
C ARG A 185 -5.73 -7.52 -16.48
N VAL A 186 -4.64 -7.70 -17.20
CA VAL A 186 -4.21 -6.75 -18.22
C VAL A 186 -5.11 -6.90 -19.44
N GLN A 187 -5.73 -5.81 -19.89
CA GLN A 187 -6.57 -5.81 -21.08
C GLN A 187 -5.72 -6.04 -22.32
N THR A 188 -6.14 -7.00 -23.14
CA THR A 188 -5.53 -7.31 -24.43
C THR A 188 -6.65 -7.46 -25.47
N ASP A 189 -6.34 -7.40 -26.78
CA ASP A 189 -7.30 -7.62 -27.87
C ASP A 189 -8.02 -8.97 -27.77
N GLY A 190 -7.39 -9.97 -27.14
CA GLY A 190 -7.96 -11.29 -26.86
C GLY A 190 -8.65 -11.41 -25.51
N GLY A 191 -8.95 -10.27 -24.82
CA GLY A 191 -9.54 -10.23 -23.49
C GLY A 191 -8.49 -10.11 -22.37
N PRO A 192 -8.94 -10.06 -21.09
CA PRO A 192 -8.03 -9.88 -19.96
C PRO A 192 -7.12 -11.08 -19.77
N LYS A 193 -5.82 -10.85 -19.68
CA LYS A 193 -4.79 -11.87 -19.44
C LYS A 193 -3.89 -11.47 -18.27
N SER A 194 -3.34 -12.47 -17.57
CA SER A 194 -2.32 -12.21 -16.58
C SER A 194 -1.03 -11.75 -17.25
N ILE A 195 -0.38 -10.74 -16.64
CA ILE A 195 0.94 -10.27 -17.10
C ILE A 195 1.95 -11.42 -17.12
N PHE A 196 1.87 -12.32 -16.14
CA PHE A 196 2.76 -13.47 -16.05
C PHE A 196 2.57 -14.44 -17.22
N THR A 197 1.32 -14.67 -17.64
CA THR A 197 1.04 -15.50 -18.83
C THR A 197 1.61 -14.84 -20.10
N MET A 198 1.55 -13.52 -20.20
CA MET A 198 2.13 -12.77 -21.32
C MET A 198 3.65 -12.88 -21.32
N LEU A 199 4.31 -12.67 -20.16
CA LEU A 199 5.76 -12.75 -20.04
C LEU A 199 6.28 -14.18 -20.31
N GLU A 200 5.58 -15.21 -19.84
CA GLU A 200 5.89 -16.62 -20.18
C GLU A 200 5.69 -16.89 -21.69
N GLY A 201 4.70 -16.27 -22.30
CA GLY A 201 4.50 -16.31 -23.74
C GLY A 201 5.69 -15.68 -24.49
N MET A 202 6.15 -14.50 -24.06
CA MET A 202 7.31 -13.82 -24.61
C MET A 202 8.59 -14.67 -24.46
N LYS A 203 8.85 -15.24 -23.29
CA LYS A 203 9.97 -16.15 -23.07
C LYS A 203 9.95 -17.34 -24.05
N ARG A 204 8.79 -17.96 -24.23
CA ARG A 204 8.64 -19.07 -25.21
C ARG A 204 8.86 -18.60 -26.64
N ALA A 205 8.40 -17.40 -27.00
CA ALA A 205 8.64 -16.84 -28.33
C ALA A 205 10.12 -16.57 -28.58
N ILE A 206 10.86 -16.06 -27.56
CA ILE A 206 12.33 -15.90 -27.63
C ILE A 206 13.02 -17.24 -27.94
N LEU A 207 12.68 -18.30 -27.21
CA LEU A 207 13.26 -19.63 -27.41
C LEU A 207 13.00 -20.19 -28.82
N ASN A 208 11.75 -20.07 -29.28
CA ASN A 208 11.34 -20.65 -30.57
C ASN A 208 11.72 -19.80 -31.79
N GLY A 209 12.22 -18.58 -31.60
CA GLY A 209 12.49 -17.65 -32.69
C GLY A 209 11.22 -17.19 -33.43
N SER A 210 10.04 -17.35 -32.83
CA SER A 210 8.75 -17.09 -33.47
C SER A 210 8.12 -15.75 -33.06
N ILE A 211 8.92 -14.79 -32.62
CA ILE A 211 8.43 -13.48 -32.16
C ILE A 211 7.76 -12.68 -33.29
N LEU A 212 7.97 -13.06 -34.55
CA LEU A 212 7.50 -12.33 -35.73
C LEU A 212 6.63 -13.16 -36.68
N ASN A 213 6.14 -14.35 -36.30
CA ASN A 213 5.22 -15.12 -37.13
C ASN A 213 3.74 -14.89 -36.74
N THR A 214 3.29 -13.64 -36.77
CA THR A 214 1.94 -13.32 -37.17
C THR A 214 2.01 -13.09 -38.70
N GLU A 215 1.29 -13.84 -39.45
CA GLU A 215 1.23 -13.83 -40.92
C GLU A 215 1.20 -12.40 -41.46
N GLY A 216 2.28 -11.97 -42.12
CA GLY A 216 2.35 -10.68 -42.77
C GLY A 216 3.68 -9.99 -42.59
N ASN A 217 4.63 -10.32 -43.43
CA ASN A 217 5.77 -9.54 -43.90
C ASN A 217 5.90 -8.13 -43.27
N SER A 218 6.49 -7.99 -42.13
CA SER A 218 6.84 -6.67 -41.61
C SER A 218 8.15 -6.71 -40.80
N THR A 219 9.18 -6.16 -41.44
CA THR A 219 10.36 -5.61 -40.78
C THR A 219 9.92 -4.37 -40.01
N GLY A 220 9.52 -4.48 -38.78
CA GLY A 220 9.11 -3.35 -37.94
C GLY A 220 9.52 -3.51 -36.49
N VAL A 221 10.22 -2.54 -35.98
CA VAL A 221 10.54 -2.39 -34.55
C VAL A 221 9.22 -2.18 -33.81
N ALA A 222 8.89 -3.08 -32.92
CA ALA A 222 7.75 -2.90 -32.02
C ALA A 222 8.15 -1.96 -30.87
N GLU A 223 7.53 -0.81 -30.77
CA GLU A 223 7.66 0.12 -29.64
C GLU A 223 6.60 -0.23 -28.60
N LEU A 224 7.04 -0.57 -27.41
CA LEU A 224 6.17 -0.79 -26.27
C LEU A 224 5.95 0.56 -25.58
N GLU A 225 4.78 1.15 -25.78
CA GLU A 225 4.40 2.37 -25.11
C GLU A 225 3.57 2.05 -23.86
N PHE A 226 4.10 2.45 -22.71
CA PHE A 226 3.39 2.33 -21.44
C PHE A 226 2.74 3.67 -21.12
N SER A 227 1.42 3.74 -21.15
CA SER A 227 0.71 4.89 -20.64
C SER A 227 0.14 4.57 -19.24
N LEU A 228 0.55 5.35 -18.25
CA LEU A 228 -0.10 5.36 -16.95
C LEU A 228 -1.40 6.17 -17.09
N PRO A 229 -2.57 5.59 -16.83
CA PRO A 229 -3.80 6.33 -16.87
C PRO A 229 -3.89 7.33 -15.72
N ARG A 230 -4.64 8.40 -15.93
CA ARG A 230 -4.96 9.41 -14.90
C ARG A 230 -5.84 8.86 -13.75
N ASP A 231 -6.39 7.66 -13.93
CA ASP A 231 -7.10 6.91 -12.88
C ASP A 231 -6.21 5.76 -12.39
N PRO A 232 -6.06 5.56 -11.07
CA PRO A 232 -5.00 4.72 -10.50
C PRO A 232 -5.16 3.21 -10.70
N LEU A 233 -6.00 2.74 -11.60
CA LEU A 233 -6.34 1.32 -11.72
C LEU A 233 -6.35 0.74 -13.15
N GLU A 234 -5.96 1.50 -14.18
CA GLU A 234 -5.83 0.95 -15.54
C GLU A 234 -4.39 1.06 -16.04
N ILE A 235 -3.73 -0.07 -16.23
CA ILE A 235 -2.45 -0.14 -16.95
C ILE A 235 -2.76 -0.62 -18.37
N THR A 236 -2.56 0.25 -19.35
CA THR A 236 -2.78 -0.06 -20.76
C THR A 236 -1.44 -0.33 -21.43
N PHE A 237 -1.32 -1.48 -22.09
CA PHE A 237 -0.14 -1.81 -22.90
C PHE A 237 -0.51 -1.68 -24.38
N SER A 238 0.23 -0.88 -25.15
CA SER A 238 0.08 -0.83 -26.60
C SER A 238 1.36 -1.26 -27.30
N LEU A 239 1.23 -2.18 -28.25
CA LEU A 239 2.29 -2.60 -29.15
C LEU A 239 2.02 -1.97 -30.52
N THR A 240 2.85 -1.01 -30.92
CA THR A 240 2.77 -0.42 -32.26
C THR A 240 3.91 -0.93 -33.15
N GLY A 241 3.58 -1.61 -34.22
CA GLY A 241 4.51 -2.04 -35.25
C GLY A 241 4.42 -1.18 -36.52
N SER A 242 5.55 -0.95 -37.19
CA SER A 242 5.67 -0.03 -38.35
C SER A 242 5.00 -0.48 -39.66
N ALA A 243 4.20 -1.56 -39.64
CA ALA A 243 3.44 -1.94 -40.86
C ALA A 243 2.16 -2.71 -40.50
N GLY A 244 1.18 -1.99 -40.04
CA GLY A 244 -0.11 -2.55 -39.63
C GLY A 244 -0.30 -2.40 -38.13
N THR A 245 -1.11 -1.43 -37.78
CA THR A 245 -1.49 -1.15 -36.38
C THR A 245 -2.26 -2.32 -35.80
N THR A 246 -1.57 -3.14 -35.02
CA THR A 246 -2.26 -3.97 -34.06
C THR A 246 -2.26 -3.19 -32.73
N ARG A 247 -3.36 -2.55 -32.46
CA ARG A 247 -3.58 -1.85 -31.18
C ARG A 247 -4.01 -2.89 -30.15
N ILE A 248 -3.20 -3.09 -29.16
CA ILE A 248 -3.61 -3.82 -27.94
C ILE A 248 -4.07 -2.75 -26.97
N THR A 249 -5.35 -2.54 -26.85
CA THR A 249 -5.98 -1.67 -25.82
C THR A 249 -6.43 -2.51 -24.65
#